data_453059253387872bbecad9529a2da8f4
#
_entry.id   453059253387872bbecad9529a2da8f4
#
_cell.length_a   1.000
_cell.length_b   1.000
_cell.length_c   1.000
_cell.angle_alpha   90.00
_cell.angle_beta   90.00
_cell.angle_gamma   90.00
#
_symmetry.space_group_name_H-M   'P 1'
#
loop_
_entity.id
_entity.type
_entity.pdbx_description
1 polymer ?
#
loop_
_entity_poly.entity_id
_entity_poly.type
_entity_poly.pdbx_seq_one_letter_code
_entity_poly.pdbx_strand_id
1 'polypeptide(L)'
;MENIYKFYSEHDLFDPRRVSFNYVNTTNIKDESISHITDKNFKINTLEHLKMTLSLLGKRKWDDLGRSLRANIADVELLYEQLHRHTSETEKLHHGGPCIPGVRRLFVETDGTFFPCERVSEEDKEMSIGSLDTGFDYSKMDFFLNHGKMLKEECLSCWNLRICSYCLSNITKENQKLTREILLKECENSKRKSLLTLYKMCILVELGYRGDENFNVYR
;
A
#
# COMPACT_ATOMS: atom_id res chain seq x y z
N MET A 1 -17.28 7.24 9.88
CA MET A 1 -17.07 5.80 9.65
C MET A 1 -18.31 4.98 10.00
N GLU A 2 -18.87 5.10 11.20
CA GLU A 2 -20.03 4.32 11.65
C GLU A 2 -21.25 4.41 10.70
N ASN A 3 -21.58 5.59 10.20
CA ASN A 3 -22.67 5.78 9.24
C ASN A 3 -22.41 5.14 7.87
N ILE A 4 -21.16 5.09 7.44
CA ILE A 4 -20.79 4.46 6.17
C ILE A 4 -20.93 2.93 6.29
N TYR A 5 -20.48 2.36 7.40
CA TYR A 5 -20.64 0.92 7.66
C TYR A 5 -22.10 0.52 7.79
N LYS A 6 -22.90 1.33 8.49
CA LYS A 6 -24.33 1.10 8.62
C LYS A 6 -25.00 1.10 7.25
N PHE A 7 -24.66 2.07 6.40
CA PHE A 7 -25.15 2.11 5.02
C PHE A 7 -24.84 0.83 4.24
N TYR A 8 -23.58 0.36 4.28
CA TYR A 8 -23.18 -0.85 3.55
C TYR A 8 -23.74 -2.13 4.14
N SER A 9 -23.99 -2.20 5.46
CA SER A 9 -24.61 -3.35 6.10
C SER A 9 -26.12 -3.43 5.87
N GLU A 10 -26.80 -2.29 5.64
CA GLU A 10 -28.23 -2.22 5.38
C GLU A 10 -28.59 -2.42 3.89
N HIS A 11 -27.59 -2.40 2.99
CA HIS A 11 -27.82 -2.54 1.56
C HIS A 11 -27.07 -3.76 1.03
N ASP A 12 -27.82 -4.81 0.64
CA ASP A 12 -27.29 -6.06 0.06
C ASP A 12 -26.52 -5.89 -1.28
N LEU A 13 -26.33 -4.66 -1.71
CA LEU A 13 -25.65 -4.33 -2.97
C LEU A 13 -24.14 -4.60 -2.94
N PHE A 14 -23.54 -4.70 -1.75
CA PHE A 14 -22.10 -4.86 -1.61
C PHE A 14 -21.77 -5.98 -0.61
N ASP A 15 -20.89 -6.88 -1.03
CA ASP A 15 -20.25 -7.82 -0.10
C ASP A 15 -19.29 -7.03 0.81
N PRO A 16 -19.57 -6.92 2.12
CA PRO A 16 -18.71 -6.15 3.03
C PRO A 16 -17.26 -6.66 3.06
N ARG A 17 -17.00 -7.91 2.64
CA ARG A 17 -15.64 -8.46 2.51
C ARG A 17 -14.84 -7.83 1.37
N ARG A 18 -15.51 -7.16 0.42
CA ARG A 18 -14.90 -6.50 -0.73
C ARG A 18 -14.74 -4.98 -0.54
N VAL A 19 -15.20 -4.46 0.58
CA VAL A 19 -15.08 -3.04 0.92
C VAL A 19 -13.78 -2.83 1.69
N SER A 20 -12.88 -2.01 1.16
CA SER A 20 -11.66 -1.60 1.85
C SER A 20 -11.67 -0.09 2.07
N PHE A 21 -11.14 0.34 3.21
CA PHE A 21 -11.00 1.75 3.54
C PHE A 21 -9.54 2.15 3.50
N ASN A 22 -9.25 3.13 2.67
CA ASN A 22 -7.93 3.73 2.60
C ASN A 22 -8.01 5.17 3.06
N TYR A 23 -7.05 5.59 3.88
CA TYR A 23 -6.91 7.00 4.21
C TYR A 23 -6.28 7.73 3.03
N VAL A 24 -6.89 8.84 2.63
CA VAL A 24 -6.30 9.75 1.66
C VAL A 24 -5.17 10.50 2.36
N ASN A 25 -4.00 10.56 1.72
CA ASN A 25 -2.92 11.39 2.22
C ASN A 25 -3.27 12.86 1.96
N THR A 26 -3.53 13.60 3.01
CA THR A 26 -3.95 15.01 2.95
C THR A 26 -2.80 15.99 3.19
N THR A 27 -1.56 15.53 3.28
CA THR A 27 -0.42 16.41 3.61
C THR A 27 -0.17 17.52 2.58
N ASN A 28 -0.62 17.34 1.36
CA ASN A 28 -0.45 18.32 0.28
C ASN A 28 -1.78 19.00 -0.15
N ILE A 29 -2.88 18.70 0.54
CA ILE A 29 -4.17 19.29 0.22
C ILE A 29 -4.32 20.58 1.02
N LYS A 30 -4.45 21.71 0.32
CA LYS A 30 -4.64 23.05 0.92
C LYS A 30 -6.10 23.36 1.30
N ASP A 31 -6.99 22.37 1.18
CA ASP A 31 -8.41 22.54 1.48
C ASP A 31 -8.66 22.41 2.99
N GLU A 32 -8.96 23.50 3.64
CA GLU A 32 -9.28 23.59 5.07
C GLU A 32 -10.57 22.82 5.45
N SER A 33 -11.41 22.46 4.48
CA SER A 33 -12.62 21.67 4.72
C SER A 33 -12.32 20.20 5.01
N ILE A 34 -11.10 19.72 4.71
CA ILE A 34 -10.69 18.36 4.98
C ILE A 34 -10.38 18.22 6.45
N SER A 35 -11.30 17.59 7.18
CA SER A 35 -11.11 17.32 8.61
C SER A 35 -9.88 16.45 8.87
N HIS A 36 -8.92 17.00 9.60
CA HIS A 36 -7.83 16.21 10.15
C HIS A 36 -8.38 15.06 11.00
N ILE A 37 -7.64 13.94 11.06
CA ILE A 37 -7.99 12.82 11.93
C ILE A 37 -8.06 13.37 13.37
N THR A 38 -9.24 13.43 13.93
CA THR A 38 -9.44 13.87 15.32
C THR A 38 -9.01 12.76 16.28
N ASP A 39 -8.65 13.12 17.51
CA ASP A 39 -8.39 12.15 18.60
C ASP A 39 -9.53 11.12 18.76
N LYS A 40 -10.75 11.55 18.54
CA LYS A 40 -11.93 10.67 18.57
C LYS A 40 -11.85 9.61 17.48
N ASN A 41 -11.54 10.01 16.24
CA ASN A 41 -11.43 9.11 15.11
C ASN A 41 -10.25 8.11 15.31
N PHE A 42 -9.14 8.58 15.88
CA PHE A 42 -8.01 7.73 16.21
C PHE A 42 -8.39 6.66 17.25
N LYS A 43 -9.08 7.03 18.33
CA LYS A 43 -9.54 6.10 19.36
C LYS A 43 -10.52 5.06 18.80
N ILE A 44 -11.49 5.50 17.98
CA ILE A 44 -12.44 4.60 17.34
C ILE A 44 -11.69 3.60 16.43
N ASN A 45 -10.80 4.09 15.60
CA ASN A 45 -10.02 3.24 14.70
C ASN A 45 -9.19 2.21 15.47
N THR A 46 -8.52 2.62 16.53
CA THR A 46 -7.73 1.73 17.41
C THR A 46 -8.60 0.65 18.04
N LEU A 47 -9.78 1.00 18.53
CA LEU A 47 -10.72 0.05 19.09
C LEU A 47 -11.20 -0.98 18.08
N GLU A 48 -11.53 -0.53 16.86
CA GLU A 48 -11.98 -1.42 15.79
C GLU A 48 -10.85 -2.35 15.32
N HIS A 49 -9.61 -1.86 15.25
CA HIS A 49 -8.45 -2.71 14.99
C HIS A 49 -8.25 -3.77 16.09
N LEU A 50 -8.45 -3.43 17.36
CA LEU A 50 -8.40 -4.40 18.45
C LEU A 50 -9.48 -5.48 18.31
N LYS A 51 -10.73 -5.07 18.04
CA LYS A 51 -11.83 -6.00 17.81
C LYS A 51 -11.54 -6.97 16.66
N MET A 52 -11.03 -6.45 15.55
CA MET A 52 -10.61 -7.24 14.41
C MET A 52 -9.50 -8.24 14.79
N THR A 53 -8.47 -7.81 15.53
CA THR A 53 -7.40 -8.67 16.01
C THR A 53 -7.94 -9.80 16.89
N LEU A 54 -8.86 -9.50 17.80
CA LEU A 54 -9.51 -10.52 18.63
C LEU A 54 -10.33 -11.51 17.80
N SER A 55 -10.96 -11.07 16.73
CA SER A 55 -11.70 -11.96 15.84
C SER A 55 -10.78 -12.89 15.04
N LEU A 56 -9.62 -12.41 14.58
CA LEU A 56 -8.58 -13.23 13.95
C LEU A 56 -8.05 -14.31 14.89
N LEU A 57 -7.92 -14.00 16.16
CA LEU A 57 -7.47 -14.93 17.19
C LEU A 57 -8.60 -15.87 17.69
N GLY A 58 -9.78 -15.82 17.08
CA GLY A 58 -10.93 -16.62 17.51
C GLY A 58 -11.50 -16.25 18.88
N LYS A 59 -11.06 -15.10 19.45
CA LYS A 59 -11.51 -14.62 20.76
C LYS A 59 -12.80 -13.80 20.71
N ARG A 60 -13.24 -13.43 19.52
CA ARG A 60 -14.47 -12.68 19.24
C ARG A 60 -15.08 -13.18 17.93
N LYS A 61 -16.42 -13.20 17.85
CA LYS A 61 -17.10 -13.45 16.57
C LYS A 61 -16.90 -12.26 15.62
N TRP A 62 -16.73 -12.55 14.35
CA TRP A 62 -16.74 -11.53 13.33
C TRP A 62 -18.10 -10.85 13.24
N ASP A 63 -18.09 -9.55 13.22
CA ASP A 63 -19.21 -8.73 12.75
C ASP A 63 -18.89 -8.13 11.37
N ASP A 64 -19.86 -7.45 10.80
CA ASP A 64 -19.70 -6.89 9.44
C ASP A 64 -18.60 -5.84 9.38
N LEU A 65 -18.43 -5.06 10.46
CA LEU A 65 -17.36 -4.08 10.57
C LEU A 65 -15.98 -4.77 10.64
N GLY A 66 -15.84 -5.79 11.48
CA GLY A 66 -14.62 -6.57 11.58
C GLY A 66 -14.21 -7.18 10.24
N ARG A 67 -15.18 -7.70 9.48
CA ARG A 67 -14.94 -8.23 8.13
C ARG A 67 -14.43 -7.16 7.16
N SER A 68 -15.02 -5.97 7.18
CA SER A 68 -14.58 -4.86 6.33
C SER A 68 -13.19 -4.34 6.69
N LEU A 69 -12.83 -4.39 7.97
CA LEU A 69 -11.49 -3.98 8.45
C LEU A 69 -10.41 -5.04 8.20
N ARG A 70 -10.80 -6.28 7.92
CA ARG A 70 -9.84 -7.36 7.65
C ARG A 70 -8.84 -7.00 6.56
N ALA A 71 -9.26 -6.26 5.54
CA ALA A 71 -8.38 -5.78 4.50
C ALA A 71 -7.19 -4.95 5.04
N ASN A 72 -7.33 -4.33 6.23
CA ASN A 72 -6.27 -3.54 6.84
C ASN A 72 -5.14 -4.38 7.48
N ILE A 73 -5.30 -5.68 7.60
CA ILE A 73 -4.23 -6.59 8.00
C ILE A 73 -3.79 -7.52 6.87
N ALA A 74 -4.26 -7.29 5.66
CA ALA A 74 -3.78 -8.03 4.49
C ALA A 74 -2.25 -7.98 4.36
N ASP A 75 -1.64 -6.86 4.74
CA ASP A 75 -0.17 -6.73 4.76
C ASP A 75 0.49 -7.73 5.74
N VAL A 76 -0.14 -7.98 6.90
CA VAL A 76 0.37 -8.94 7.90
C VAL A 76 0.24 -10.36 7.39
N GLU A 77 -0.92 -10.70 6.81
CA GLU A 77 -1.18 -12.03 6.26
C GLU A 77 -0.29 -12.31 5.06
N LEU A 78 -0.14 -11.34 4.15
CA LEU A 78 0.77 -11.45 3.02
C LEU A 78 2.22 -11.66 3.49
N LEU A 79 2.65 -10.92 4.51
CA LEU A 79 3.99 -11.06 5.08
C LEU A 79 4.17 -12.45 5.72
N TYR A 80 3.16 -12.91 6.47
CA TYR A 80 3.17 -14.25 7.05
C TYR A 80 3.34 -15.33 5.97
N GLU A 81 2.57 -15.25 4.90
CA GLU A 81 2.70 -16.16 3.76
C GLU A 81 4.07 -16.07 3.08
N GLN A 82 4.58 -14.85 2.83
CA GLN A 82 5.87 -14.65 2.19
C GLN A 82 7.03 -15.25 2.99
N LEU A 83 6.98 -15.16 4.31
CA LEU A 83 8.01 -15.72 5.19
C LEU A 83 7.93 -17.25 5.29
N HIS A 84 6.75 -17.84 5.08
CA HIS A 84 6.56 -19.31 5.12
C HIS A 84 6.64 -19.97 3.74
N ARG A 85 6.63 -19.20 2.67
CA ARG A 85 6.88 -19.77 1.33
C ARG A 85 8.37 -20.04 1.14
N HIS A 86 8.70 -21.28 0.83
CA HIS A 86 10.01 -21.64 0.31
C HIS A 86 10.14 -21.04 -1.09
N THR A 87 10.80 -19.91 -1.20
CA THR A 87 11.14 -19.36 -2.51
C THR A 87 12.42 -20.02 -2.99
N SER A 88 12.41 -20.53 -4.21
CA SER A 88 13.64 -20.94 -4.89
C SER A 88 14.63 -19.76 -4.90
N GLU A 89 15.90 -20.06 -4.71
CA GLU A 89 16.95 -19.05 -4.85
C GLU A 89 16.86 -18.44 -6.24
N THR A 90 16.62 -17.15 -6.29
CA THR A 90 16.60 -16.39 -7.55
C THR A 90 17.87 -15.56 -7.61
N GLU A 91 18.60 -15.67 -8.69
CA GLU A 91 19.83 -14.88 -8.92
C GLU A 91 19.54 -13.37 -9.04
N LYS A 92 18.28 -13.00 -9.29
CA LYS A 92 17.85 -11.63 -9.44
C LYS A 92 16.71 -11.32 -8.48
N LEU A 93 16.95 -10.39 -7.59
CA LEU A 93 15.94 -9.85 -6.69
C LEU A 93 15.60 -8.42 -7.15
N HIS A 94 14.32 -8.11 -7.10
CA HIS A 94 13.82 -6.75 -7.26
C HIS A 94 13.19 -6.31 -5.93
N HIS A 95 13.33 -5.04 -5.55
CA HIS A 95 12.57 -4.50 -4.42
C HIS A 95 11.06 -4.68 -4.68
N GLY A 96 10.28 -4.93 -3.64
CA GLY A 96 8.94 -5.49 -3.68
C GLY A 96 7.99 -4.86 -4.67
N GLY A 97 7.89 -5.48 -5.82
CA GLY A 97 6.82 -5.29 -6.77
C GLY A 97 6.67 -3.88 -7.34
N PRO A 98 7.64 -3.36 -8.10
CA PRO A 98 7.41 -2.13 -8.82
C PRO A 98 6.19 -2.32 -9.71
N CYS A 99 5.30 -1.34 -9.67
CA CYS A 99 4.24 -1.27 -10.67
C CYS A 99 4.91 -1.14 -12.04
N ILE A 100 4.53 -1.97 -12.99
CA ILE A 100 4.90 -1.78 -14.39
C ILE A 100 4.05 -0.61 -14.88
N PRO A 101 4.65 0.57 -15.17
CA PRO A 101 3.90 1.75 -15.56
C PRO A 101 3.05 1.47 -16.80
N GLY A 102 1.80 1.94 -16.79
CA GLY A 102 0.88 1.79 -17.91
C GLY A 102 0.30 0.38 -18.12
N VAL A 103 0.77 -0.65 -17.40
CA VAL A 103 0.27 -2.03 -17.55
C VAL A 103 -0.77 -2.37 -16.50
N ARG A 104 -0.43 -2.20 -15.22
CA ARG A 104 -1.35 -2.55 -14.14
C ARG A 104 -2.31 -1.41 -13.81
N ARG A 105 -1.86 -0.17 -13.97
CA ARG A 105 -2.62 1.05 -13.78
C ARG A 105 -2.16 2.07 -14.81
N LEU A 106 -3.09 2.88 -15.24
CA LEU A 106 -2.86 4.05 -16.06
C LEU A 106 -3.82 5.13 -15.58
N PHE A 107 -3.31 6.28 -15.27
CA PHE A 107 -4.11 7.46 -15.02
C PHE A 107 -3.94 8.43 -16.19
N VAL A 108 -5.05 8.92 -16.73
CA VAL A 108 -5.08 9.89 -17.83
C VAL A 108 -5.70 11.16 -17.28
N GLU A 109 -4.91 12.22 -17.28
CA GLU A 109 -5.37 13.56 -16.90
C GLU A 109 -6.30 14.14 -17.96
N THR A 110 -7.06 15.17 -17.59
CA THR A 110 -8.02 15.81 -18.49
C THR A 110 -7.36 16.49 -19.71
N ASP A 111 -6.10 16.86 -19.61
CA ASP A 111 -5.28 17.39 -20.70
C ASP A 111 -4.70 16.29 -21.62
N GLY A 112 -4.99 15.02 -21.31
CA GLY A 112 -4.48 13.86 -22.06
C GLY A 112 -3.11 13.37 -21.61
N THR A 113 -2.50 13.91 -20.56
CA THR A 113 -1.23 13.42 -20.03
C THR A 113 -1.40 12.09 -19.30
N PHE A 114 -0.46 11.16 -19.52
CA PHE A 114 -0.44 9.83 -18.90
C PHE A 114 0.45 9.81 -17.67
N PHE A 115 -0.06 9.23 -16.58
CA PHE A 115 0.68 8.96 -15.36
C PHE A 115 0.65 7.48 -15.00
N PRO A 116 1.64 6.96 -14.25
CA PRO A 116 1.71 5.55 -13.86
C PRO A 116 0.51 5.05 -13.05
N CYS A 117 -0.10 5.90 -12.26
CA CYS A 117 -1.31 5.63 -11.48
C CYS A 117 -1.90 6.92 -10.89
N GLU A 118 -3.10 6.81 -10.36
CA GLU A 118 -3.86 7.87 -9.69
C GLU A 118 -3.26 8.40 -8.37
N ARG A 119 -2.18 7.79 -7.88
CA ARG A 119 -1.52 8.20 -6.63
C ARG A 119 -0.38 9.18 -6.86
N VAL A 120 0.04 9.34 -8.09
CA VAL A 120 1.06 10.30 -8.47
C VAL A 120 0.41 11.66 -8.60
N SER A 121 1.10 12.72 -8.16
CA SER A 121 0.60 14.09 -8.32
C SER A 121 0.56 14.47 -9.80
N GLU A 122 -0.56 14.99 -10.26
CA GLU A 122 -0.75 15.51 -11.62
C GLU A 122 0.12 16.75 -11.88
N GLU A 123 0.47 17.47 -10.81
CA GLU A 123 1.37 18.64 -10.87
C GLU A 123 2.83 18.24 -11.15
N ASP A 124 3.18 16.98 -10.88
CA ASP A 124 4.54 16.48 -11.09
C ASP A 124 4.72 15.92 -12.52
N LYS A 125 4.97 16.82 -13.47
CA LYS A 125 5.15 16.46 -14.88
C LYS A 125 6.38 15.55 -15.14
N GLU A 126 7.33 15.47 -14.21
CA GLU A 126 8.44 14.50 -14.29
C GLU A 126 7.94 13.05 -14.19
N MET A 127 6.81 12.85 -13.53
CA MET A 127 6.17 11.53 -13.40
C MET A 127 5.30 11.13 -14.58
N SER A 128 5.12 12.00 -15.58
CA SER A 128 4.36 11.66 -16.79
C SER A 128 5.07 10.55 -17.57
N ILE A 129 4.29 9.63 -18.13
CA ILE A 129 4.77 8.51 -18.95
C ILE A 129 4.28 8.58 -20.39
N GLY A 130 3.82 9.74 -20.82
CA GLY A 130 3.35 10.00 -22.18
C GLY A 130 2.09 10.83 -22.24
N SER A 131 1.44 10.85 -23.40
CA SER A 131 0.17 11.56 -23.61
C SER A 131 -0.67 10.91 -24.70
N LEU A 132 -1.92 11.35 -24.84
CA LEU A 132 -2.80 10.94 -25.95
C LEU A 132 -2.20 11.26 -27.32
N ASP A 133 -1.48 12.38 -27.44
CA ASP A 133 -0.91 12.82 -28.72
C ASP A 133 0.36 12.06 -29.10
N THR A 134 1.21 11.73 -28.12
CA THR A 134 2.53 11.15 -28.35
C THR A 134 2.61 9.65 -28.07
N GLY A 135 1.57 9.09 -27.42
CA GLY A 135 1.61 7.74 -26.90
C GLY A 135 2.49 7.61 -25.65
N PHE A 136 2.94 6.40 -25.36
CA PHE A 136 3.78 6.11 -24.19
C PHE A 136 5.24 6.52 -24.41
N ASP A 137 5.83 7.15 -23.41
CA ASP A 137 7.27 7.37 -23.29
C ASP A 137 7.94 6.15 -22.65
N TYR A 138 8.39 5.22 -23.48
CA TYR A 138 9.02 3.99 -23.04
C TYR A 138 10.33 4.22 -22.27
N SER A 139 11.03 5.32 -22.52
CA SER A 139 12.26 5.65 -21.80
C SER A 139 11.96 6.02 -20.35
N LYS A 140 10.92 6.81 -20.13
CA LYS A 140 10.43 7.13 -18.77
C LYS A 140 9.85 5.91 -18.07
N MET A 141 9.11 5.07 -18.79
CA MET A 141 8.58 3.81 -18.22
C MET A 141 9.71 2.88 -17.79
N ASP A 142 10.76 2.71 -18.61
CA ASP A 142 11.94 1.92 -18.25
C ASP A 142 12.68 2.50 -17.05
N PHE A 143 12.83 3.81 -16.99
CA PHE A 143 13.41 4.50 -15.83
C PHE A 143 12.62 4.22 -14.54
N PHE A 144 11.30 4.35 -14.58
CA PHE A 144 10.46 4.08 -13.41
C PHE A 144 10.48 2.61 -13.00
N LEU A 145 10.47 1.71 -13.95
CA LEU A 145 10.60 0.28 -13.68
C LEU A 145 11.95 -0.06 -13.04
N ASN A 146 13.01 0.59 -13.50
CA ASN A 146 14.40 0.28 -13.13
C ASN A 146 15.04 1.27 -12.15
N HIS A 147 14.27 2.16 -11.52
CA HIS A 147 14.82 3.15 -10.58
C HIS A 147 15.61 2.51 -9.42
N GLY A 148 15.30 1.26 -9.06
CA GLY A 148 16.06 0.49 -8.08
C GLY A 148 17.53 0.27 -8.44
N LYS A 149 17.92 0.43 -9.73
CA LYS A 149 19.34 0.39 -10.13
C LYS A 149 20.16 1.49 -9.46
N MET A 150 19.54 2.65 -9.14
CA MET A 150 20.19 3.75 -8.43
C MET A 150 20.54 3.43 -6.97
N LEU A 151 19.90 2.40 -6.40
CA LEU A 151 20.07 1.95 -5.01
C LEU A 151 20.60 0.50 -4.96
N LYS A 152 21.28 0.04 -6.00
CA LYS A 152 21.68 -1.36 -6.12
C LYS A 152 22.48 -1.85 -4.91
N GLU A 153 23.46 -1.07 -4.47
CA GLU A 153 24.36 -1.46 -3.37
C GLU A 153 23.59 -1.55 -2.05
N GLU A 154 22.74 -0.56 -1.77
CA GLU A 154 21.90 -0.54 -0.58
C GLU A 154 20.86 -1.66 -0.60
N CYS A 155 20.26 -1.93 -1.74
CA CYS A 155 19.26 -2.98 -1.88
C CYS A 155 19.85 -4.38 -1.69
N LEU A 156 21.07 -4.65 -2.19
CA LEU A 156 21.72 -5.95 -2.06
C LEU A 156 22.02 -6.32 -0.60
N SER A 157 22.26 -5.34 0.27
CA SER A 157 22.50 -5.56 1.70
C SER A 157 21.27 -5.32 2.58
N CYS A 158 20.12 -5.00 1.98
CA CYS A 158 18.93 -4.58 2.71
C CYS A 158 18.10 -5.77 3.19
N TRP A 159 17.93 -5.89 4.52
CA TRP A 159 17.05 -6.89 5.13
C TRP A 159 15.61 -6.80 4.64
N ASN A 160 15.17 -5.58 4.24
CA ASN A 160 13.81 -5.30 3.82
C ASN A 160 13.54 -5.64 2.34
N LEU A 161 14.55 -6.04 1.56
CA LEU A 161 14.43 -6.18 0.11
C LEU A 161 13.26 -7.06 -0.33
N ARG A 162 13.07 -8.20 0.33
CA ARG A 162 12.01 -9.17 0.01
C ARG A 162 10.59 -8.70 0.32
N ILE A 163 10.47 -7.83 1.30
CA ILE A 163 9.19 -7.32 1.81
C ILE A 163 9.05 -5.80 1.63
N CYS A 164 9.92 -5.24 0.79
CA CYS A 164 9.96 -3.81 0.55
C CYS A 164 8.68 -3.32 -0.13
N SER A 165 7.98 -2.42 0.52
CA SER A 165 6.77 -1.77 0.01
C SER A 165 7.06 -0.41 -0.64
N TYR A 166 8.26 -0.23 -1.17
CA TYR A 166 8.68 0.99 -1.81
C TYR A 166 7.75 1.41 -2.95
N CYS A 167 7.34 2.66 -2.96
CA CYS A 167 6.44 3.20 -3.97
C CYS A 167 6.87 4.60 -4.39
N LEU A 168 7.05 4.81 -5.68
CA LEU A 168 7.45 6.11 -6.24
C LEU A 168 6.44 7.23 -5.93
N SER A 169 5.15 6.91 -5.83
CA SER A 169 4.13 7.92 -5.49
C SER A 169 4.32 8.58 -4.12
N ASN A 170 5.09 7.96 -3.22
CA ASN A 170 5.41 8.56 -1.92
C ASN A 170 6.55 9.57 -1.97
N ILE A 171 7.28 9.61 -3.09
CA ILE A 171 8.49 10.42 -3.24
C ILE A 171 8.19 11.71 -4.00
N THR A 172 7.18 11.65 -4.86
CA THR A 172 6.87 12.73 -5.78
C THR A 172 6.38 13.96 -5.04
N LYS A 173 7.15 15.00 -5.09
CA LYS A 173 6.80 16.35 -4.67
C LYS A 173 7.21 17.28 -5.78
N GLU A 174 6.21 18.00 -6.32
CA GLU A 174 6.34 19.16 -7.20
C GLU A 174 7.66 19.26 -7.97
N ASN A 175 7.73 18.67 -9.18
CA ASN A 175 8.85 18.84 -10.13
C ASN A 175 10.25 18.52 -9.59
N GLN A 176 10.38 17.66 -8.60
CA GLN A 176 11.67 17.21 -8.12
C GLN A 176 12.20 16.06 -8.97
N LYS A 177 13.33 16.29 -9.61
CA LYS A 177 14.08 15.23 -10.26
C LYS A 177 14.42 14.13 -9.26
N LEU A 178 14.11 12.87 -9.59
CA LEU A 178 14.43 11.73 -8.75
C LEU A 178 15.95 11.62 -8.59
N THR A 179 16.43 11.80 -7.37
CA THR A 179 17.85 11.63 -7.01
C THR A 179 18.01 10.48 -6.02
N ARG A 180 19.22 9.94 -5.92
CA ARG A 180 19.54 8.86 -4.99
C ARG A 180 19.18 9.23 -3.54
N GLU A 181 19.42 10.48 -3.13
CA GLU A 181 19.13 10.97 -1.78
C GLU A 181 17.64 10.96 -1.47
N ILE A 182 16.81 11.34 -2.45
CA ILE A 182 15.35 11.32 -2.33
C ILE A 182 14.86 9.87 -2.21
N LEU A 183 15.42 8.99 -3.04
CA LEU A 183 15.09 7.56 -3.01
C LEU A 183 15.45 6.93 -1.65
N LEU A 184 16.59 7.28 -1.07
CA LEU A 184 17.03 6.77 0.24
C LEU A 184 16.10 7.18 1.38
N LYS A 185 15.53 8.38 1.35
CA LYS A 185 14.54 8.81 2.36
C LYS A 185 13.32 7.91 2.36
N GLU A 186 12.83 7.51 1.19
CA GLU A 186 11.69 6.60 1.12
C GLU A 186 12.07 5.17 1.55
N CYS A 187 13.33 4.75 1.38
CA CYS A 187 13.80 3.48 1.93
C CYS A 187 13.61 3.39 3.44
N GLU A 188 13.89 4.46 4.18
CA GLU A 188 13.67 4.50 5.63
C GLU A 188 12.19 4.41 5.99
N ASN A 189 11.31 5.07 5.25
CA ASN A 189 9.87 4.96 5.41
C ASN A 189 9.38 3.53 5.14
N SER A 190 9.86 2.91 4.07
CA SER A 190 9.53 1.52 3.72
C SER A 190 9.99 0.55 4.80
N LYS A 191 11.22 0.68 5.31
CA LYS A 191 11.75 -0.13 6.41
C LYS A 191 10.90 0.02 7.67
N ARG A 192 10.50 1.25 8.02
CA ARG A 192 9.65 1.51 9.19
C ARG A 192 8.28 0.83 9.05
N LYS A 193 7.64 0.93 7.89
CA LYS A 193 6.38 0.24 7.61
C LYS A 193 6.52 -1.27 7.76
N SER A 194 7.54 -1.84 7.13
CA SER A 194 7.81 -3.29 7.22
C SER A 194 8.08 -3.73 8.65
N LEU A 195 8.84 -2.96 9.42
CA LEU A 195 9.11 -3.26 10.83
C LEU A 195 7.83 -3.28 11.65
N LEU A 196 6.93 -2.31 11.47
CA LEU A 196 5.63 -2.30 12.15
C LEU A 196 4.77 -3.50 11.77
N THR A 197 4.80 -3.92 10.51
CA THR A 197 4.07 -5.11 10.04
C THR A 197 4.66 -6.38 10.66
N LEU A 198 5.99 -6.49 10.74
CA LEU A 198 6.69 -7.59 11.44
C LEU A 198 6.31 -7.65 12.92
N TYR A 199 6.30 -6.54 13.62
CA TYR A 199 5.86 -6.50 15.03
C TYR A 199 4.43 -7.00 15.20
N LYS A 200 3.50 -6.52 14.38
CA LYS A 200 2.11 -6.99 14.40
C LYS A 200 2.02 -8.49 14.14
N MET A 201 2.76 -8.98 13.16
CA MET A 201 2.81 -10.41 12.83
C MET A 201 3.35 -11.23 14.00
N CYS A 202 4.47 -10.83 14.62
CA CYS A 202 5.05 -11.53 15.76
C CYS A 202 4.05 -11.62 16.93
N ILE A 203 3.38 -10.51 17.27
CA ILE A 203 2.35 -10.49 18.31
C ILE A 203 1.22 -11.46 17.99
N LEU A 204 0.74 -11.46 16.76
CA LEU A 204 -0.35 -12.38 16.35
C LEU A 204 0.09 -13.83 16.45
N VAL A 205 1.30 -14.17 16.00
CA VAL A 205 1.86 -15.53 16.07
C VAL A 205 2.03 -15.99 17.52
N GLU A 206 2.55 -15.13 18.41
CA GLU A 206 2.67 -15.42 19.84
C GLU A 206 1.31 -15.65 20.51
N LEU A 207 0.28 -14.92 20.07
CA LEU A 207 -1.09 -15.08 20.54
C LEU A 207 -1.82 -16.29 19.92
N GLY A 208 -1.15 -17.06 19.06
CA GLY A 208 -1.67 -18.31 18.51
C GLY A 208 -2.20 -18.22 17.08
N TYR A 209 -2.02 -17.09 16.39
CA TYR A 209 -2.34 -17.01 14.96
C TYR A 209 -1.45 -17.93 14.15
N ARG A 210 -2.01 -18.71 13.24
CA ARG A 210 -1.29 -19.69 12.40
C ARG A 210 -1.52 -19.49 10.90
N GLY A 211 -1.97 -18.29 10.51
CA GLY A 211 -2.49 -18.05 9.17
C GLY A 211 -3.95 -18.45 9.06
N ASP A 212 -4.63 -17.96 8.06
CA ASP A 212 -6.01 -18.35 7.76
C ASP A 212 -5.99 -19.20 6.49
N GLU A 213 -6.28 -20.50 6.64
CA GLU A 213 -6.36 -21.44 5.51
C GLU A 213 -7.46 -21.04 4.50
N ASN A 214 -8.41 -20.21 4.93
CA ASN A 214 -9.52 -19.71 4.11
C ASN A 214 -9.28 -18.32 3.52
N PHE A 215 -8.08 -17.73 3.74
CA PHE A 215 -7.78 -16.38 3.30
C PHE A 215 -7.42 -16.31 1.81
N ASN A 216 -8.45 -16.34 0.97
CA ASN A 216 -8.33 -16.14 -0.48
C ASN A 216 -8.89 -14.73 -0.85
N VAL A 217 -8.18 -13.65 -0.49
CA VAL A 217 -8.62 -12.28 -0.81
C VAL A 217 -8.31 -11.88 -2.25
N TYR A 218 -7.45 -12.64 -2.95
CA TYR A 218 -6.96 -12.30 -4.30
C TYR A 218 -6.83 -13.52 -5.24
N ARG A 219 -7.74 -14.45 -5.16
CA ARG A 219 -7.92 -15.42 -6.26
C ARG A 219 -9.17 -15.14 -7.03
#